data_3cb60a97a395cf6a22521f7b55fec993
#
_entry.id   3cb60a97a395cf6a22521f7b55fec993
#
_cell.length_a   1.000
_cell.length_b   1.000
_cell.length_c   1.000
_cell.angle_alpha   90.00
_cell.angle_beta   90.00
_cell.angle_gamma   90.00
#
_symmetry.space_group_name_H-M   'P 1'
#
loop_
_entity.id
_entity.type
_entity.pdbx_description
1 polymer ?
#
loop_
_entity_poly.entity_id
_entity_poly.type
_entity_poly.pdbx_seq_one_letter_code
_entity_poly.pdbx_strand_id
1 'polypeptide(L)'
;MLFQRILTAIPLAIFVIWMIFFQPTSVFFYFVLFIVLISGYEWAKLSGISSFALRCGFAVVITLLTWAVHQYADAYVDLLIKLAAVSWVAITVYLKLSEPSSVNTSFNPIKLASSFIILPAAALAMHDIHGMSLLSSGPGGSQGADWLFYALSLVWVADIGAYFSGKNFGKHKLAPHISPGKTIEGLAGGVIATSLYTLAAAYYFELAMEKTLLLVLLSVIVTLISVSGDLFF
;
A
#
# COMPACT_ATOMS: atom_id res chain seq x y z
N MET A 1 14.58 13.20 18.75
CA MET A 1 14.23 12.20 17.71
C MET A 1 12.72 12.13 17.41
N LEU A 2 11.79 12.03 18.41
CA LEU A 2 10.33 11.97 18.13
C LEU A 2 9.81 13.27 17.52
N PHE A 3 10.17 14.42 18.06
CA PHE A 3 9.75 15.74 17.58
C PHE A 3 10.13 16.00 16.11
N GLN A 4 11.34 15.59 15.69
CA GLN A 4 11.78 15.73 14.29
C GLN A 4 10.94 14.87 13.33
N ARG A 5 10.56 13.67 13.74
CA ARG A 5 9.68 12.79 12.94
C ARG A 5 8.27 13.37 12.80
N ILE A 6 7.73 13.95 13.88
CA ILE A 6 6.43 14.63 13.85
C ILE A 6 6.50 15.84 12.92
N LEU A 7 7.57 16.66 13.03
CA LEU A 7 7.76 17.87 12.22
C LEU A 7 7.84 17.58 10.72
N THR A 8 8.35 16.42 10.31
CA THR A 8 8.40 16.02 8.90
C THR A 8 7.12 15.29 8.44
N ALA A 9 6.49 14.53 9.33
CA ALA A 9 5.31 13.75 8.97
C ALA A 9 4.07 14.63 8.74
N ILE A 10 3.87 15.68 9.56
CA ILE A 10 2.70 16.57 9.42
C ILE A 10 2.68 17.31 8.09
N PRO A 11 3.76 18.03 7.66
CA PRO A 11 3.78 18.69 6.36
C PRO A 11 3.61 17.71 5.20
N LEU A 12 4.20 16.50 5.28
CA LEU A 12 4.06 15.49 4.26
C LEU A 12 2.61 15.00 4.17
N ALA A 13 1.96 14.74 5.31
CA ALA A 13 0.55 14.31 5.33
C ALA A 13 -0.36 15.41 4.74
N ILE A 14 -0.16 16.68 5.11
CA ILE A 14 -0.91 17.81 4.56
C ILE A 14 -0.70 17.90 3.04
N PHE A 15 0.54 17.73 2.57
CA PHE A 15 0.85 17.77 1.14
C PHE A 15 0.17 16.62 0.38
N VAL A 16 0.18 15.40 0.91
CA VAL A 16 -0.49 14.23 0.29
C VAL A 16 -2.00 14.44 0.25
N ILE A 17 -2.61 14.92 1.34
CA ILE A 17 -4.04 15.25 1.39
C ILE A 17 -4.37 16.32 0.34
N TRP A 18 -3.54 17.37 0.24
CA TRP A 18 -3.72 18.42 -0.77
C TRP A 18 -3.62 17.86 -2.20
N MET A 19 -2.69 16.94 -2.47
CA MET A 19 -2.57 16.27 -3.77
C MET A 19 -3.82 15.43 -4.11
N ILE A 20 -4.39 14.75 -3.12
CA ILE A 20 -5.57 13.89 -3.32
C ILE A 20 -6.84 14.73 -3.58
N PHE A 21 -7.07 15.78 -2.80
CA PHE A 21 -8.37 16.48 -2.82
C PHE A 21 -8.40 17.73 -3.72
N PHE A 22 -7.25 18.32 -4.01
CA PHE A 22 -7.22 19.63 -4.68
C PHE A 22 -6.51 19.62 -6.05
N GLN A 23 -5.92 18.49 -6.44
CA GLN A 23 -5.24 18.41 -7.74
C GLN A 23 -6.07 17.61 -8.75
N PRO A 24 -6.01 18.00 -10.06
CA PRO A 24 -6.60 17.18 -11.11
C PRO A 24 -5.87 15.84 -11.23
N THR A 25 -6.58 14.79 -11.68
CA THR A 25 -6.06 13.41 -11.78
C THR A 25 -4.75 13.32 -12.58
N SER A 26 -4.59 14.17 -13.62
CA SER A 26 -3.34 14.21 -14.36
C SER A 26 -2.14 14.68 -13.54
N VAL A 27 -2.30 15.72 -12.73
CA VAL A 27 -1.23 16.21 -11.82
C VAL A 27 -0.96 15.20 -10.71
N PHE A 28 -2.03 14.62 -10.14
CA PHE A 28 -1.91 13.54 -9.16
C PHE A 28 -1.14 12.35 -9.72
N PHE A 29 -1.37 11.96 -10.99
CA PHE A 29 -0.63 10.86 -11.63
C PHE A 29 0.86 11.14 -11.73
N TYR A 30 1.29 12.35 -12.11
CA TYR A 30 2.72 12.69 -12.12
C TYR A 30 3.34 12.66 -10.73
N PHE A 31 2.59 13.04 -9.70
CA PHE A 31 3.02 12.87 -8.31
C PHE A 31 3.19 11.38 -7.95
N VAL A 32 2.26 10.53 -8.34
CA VAL A 32 2.38 9.07 -8.13
C VAL A 32 3.57 8.49 -8.89
N LEU A 33 3.86 8.94 -10.13
CA LEU A 33 5.06 8.53 -10.87
C LEU A 33 6.35 8.93 -10.14
N PHE A 34 6.38 10.09 -9.49
CA PHE A 34 7.50 10.48 -8.64
C PHE A 34 7.67 9.54 -7.44
N ILE A 35 6.58 9.09 -6.83
CA ILE A 35 6.62 8.07 -5.77
C ILE A 35 7.13 6.73 -6.33
N VAL A 36 6.70 6.32 -7.53
CA VAL A 36 7.22 5.11 -8.20
C VAL A 36 8.72 5.20 -8.44
N LEU A 37 9.24 6.37 -8.82
CA LEU A 37 10.68 6.59 -9.01
C LEU A 37 11.47 6.32 -7.72
N ILE A 38 11.03 6.90 -6.61
CA ILE A 38 11.67 6.70 -5.30
C ILE A 38 11.53 5.24 -4.85
N SER A 39 10.34 4.67 -4.99
CA SER A 39 10.05 3.28 -4.61
C SER A 39 10.85 2.28 -5.44
N GLY A 40 11.02 2.54 -6.74
CA GLY A 40 11.85 1.71 -7.63
C GLY A 40 13.32 1.71 -7.22
N TYR A 41 13.86 2.86 -6.82
CA TYR A 41 15.21 2.96 -6.30
C TYR A 41 15.40 2.14 -5.02
N GLU A 42 14.49 2.29 -4.03
CA GLU A 42 14.55 1.54 -2.79
C GLU A 42 14.31 0.04 -3.03
N TRP A 43 13.40 -0.32 -3.93
CA TRP A 43 13.14 -1.73 -4.27
C TRP A 43 14.37 -2.41 -4.89
N ALA A 44 15.06 -1.73 -5.79
CA ALA A 44 16.32 -2.23 -6.36
C ALA A 44 17.38 -2.46 -5.29
N LYS A 45 17.49 -1.55 -4.31
CA LYS A 45 18.38 -1.68 -3.16
C LYS A 45 18.00 -2.88 -2.29
N LEU A 46 16.72 -3.05 -1.96
CA LEU A 46 16.19 -4.16 -1.18
C LEU A 46 16.30 -5.51 -1.92
N SER A 47 16.41 -5.48 -3.24
CA SER A 47 16.69 -6.66 -4.08
C SER A 47 18.16 -7.03 -4.17
N GLY A 48 19.05 -6.31 -3.46
CA GLY A 48 20.48 -6.60 -3.39
C GLY A 48 21.35 -5.93 -4.47
N ILE A 49 20.79 -4.97 -5.23
CA ILE A 49 21.59 -4.17 -6.17
C ILE A 49 22.46 -3.19 -5.37
N SER A 50 23.79 -3.32 -5.43
CA SER A 50 24.71 -2.46 -4.70
C SER A 50 25.04 -1.14 -5.41
N SER A 51 25.10 -1.15 -6.73
CA SER A 51 25.49 0.00 -7.55
C SER A 51 24.42 1.10 -7.52
N PHE A 52 24.83 2.32 -7.17
CA PHE A 52 23.97 3.51 -7.20
C PHE A 52 23.40 3.77 -8.60
N ALA A 53 24.26 3.71 -9.62
CA ALA A 53 23.85 3.96 -11.01
C ALA A 53 22.80 2.94 -11.50
N LEU A 54 22.97 1.66 -11.16
CA LEU A 54 21.98 0.62 -11.51
C LEU A 54 20.65 0.82 -10.81
N ARG A 55 20.63 1.26 -9.53
CA ARG A 55 19.39 1.59 -8.82
C ARG A 55 18.67 2.77 -9.47
N CYS A 56 19.40 3.82 -9.82
CA CYS A 56 18.82 4.98 -10.52
C CYS A 56 18.29 4.57 -11.90
N GLY A 57 19.04 3.80 -12.68
CA GLY A 57 18.62 3.29 -13.98
C GLY A 57 17.35 2.44 -13.87
N PHE A 58 17.30 1.54 -12.89
CA PHE A 58 16.13 0.72 -12.62
C PHE A 58 14.89 1.57 -12.24
N ALA A 59 15.06 2.56 -11.35
CA ALA A 59 13.99 3.47 -10.94
C ALA A 59 13.41 4.23 -12.14
N VAL A 60 14.26 4.71 -13.05
CA VAL A 60 13.81 5.38 -14.29
C VAL A 60 13.05 4.41 -15.19
N VAL A 61 13.59 3.20 -15.41
CA VAL A 61 12.97 2.19 -16.28
C VAL A 61 11.56 1.83 -15.77
N ILE A 62 11.39 1.54 -14.46
CA ILE A 62 10.10 1.16 -13.92
C ILE A 62 9.08 2.32 -13.97
N THR A 63 9.54 3.57 -13.79
CA THR A 63 8.69 4.75 -13.89
C THR A 63 8.24 4.99 -15.34
N LEU A 64 9.14 4.89 -16.29
CA LEU A 64 8.83 5.01 -17.73
C LEU A 64 7.90 3.88 -18.19
N LEU A 65 8.10 2.65 -17.70
CA LEU A 65 7.21 1.53 -17.96
C LEU A 65 5.79 1.82 -17.41
N THR A 66 5.69 2.31 -16.19
CA THR A 66 4.39 2.68 -15.59
C THR A 66 3.68 3.74 -16.42
N TRP A 67 4.39 4.77 -16.82
CA TRP A 67 3.87 5.82 -17.69
C TRP A 67 3.45 5.26 -19.06
N ALA A 68 4.26 4.42 -19.67
CA ALA A 68 3.97 3.81 -20.98
C ALA A 68 2.73 2.90 -20.92
N VAL A 69 2.56 2.10 -19.86
CA VAL A 69 1.36 1.27 -19.67
C VAL A 69 0.12 2.15 -19.60
N HIS A 70 0.16 3.25 -18.85
CA HIS A 70 -0.95 4.20 -18.79
C HIS A 70 -1.29 4.80 -20.15
N GLN A 71 -0.29 5.16 -20.98
CA GLN A 71 -0.52 5.84 -22.26
C GLN A 71 -0.95 4.90 -23.39
N TYR A 72 -0.42 3.68 -23.43
CA TYR A 72 -0.52 2.80 -24.60
C TYR A 72 -1.16 1.44 -24.33
N ALA A 73 -1.32 1.08 -23.06
CA ALA A 73 -1.76 -0.26 -22.67
C ALA A 73 -2.86 -0.23 -21.60
N ASP A 74 -3.68 0.82 -21.59
CA ASP A 74 -4.75 1.04 -20.61
C ASP A 74 -5.71 -0.15 -20.49
N ALA A 75 -6.01 -0.81 -21.61
CA ALA A 75 -6.82 -2.03 -21.64
C ALA A 75 -6.27 -3.19 -20.78
N TYR A 76 -4.98 -3.17 -20.43
CA TYR A 76 -4.33 -4.21 -19.61
C TYR A 76 -4.19 -3.83 -18.13
N VAL A 77 -4.59 -2.63 -17.74
CA VAL A 77 -4.44 -2.13 -16.34
C VAL A 77 -5.19 -3.03 -15.36
N ASP A 78 -6.44 -3.39 -15.68
CA ASP A 78 -7.25 -4.29 -14.83
C ASP A 78 -6.58 -5.68 -14.66
N LEU A 79 -6.01 -6.24 -15.73
CA LEU A 79 -5.24 -7.48 -15.65
C LEU A 79 -3.99 -7.32 -14.77
N LEU A 80 -3.27 -6.21 -14.90
CA LEU A 80 -2.08 -5.93 -14.11
C LEU A 80 -2.40 -5.81 -12.62
N ILE A 81 -3.49 -5.13 -12.26
CA ILE A 81 -3.96 -5.02 -10.88
C ILE A 81 -4.32 -6.40 -10.31
N LYS A 82 -5.03 -7.23 -11.08
CA LYS A 82 -5.36 -8.61 -10.67
C LYS A 82 -4.11 -9.47 -10.47
N LEU A 83 -3.14 -9.36 -11.36
CA LEU A 83 -1.85 -10.06 -11.23
C LEU A 83 -1.08 -9.59 -9.99
N ALA A 84 -1.09 -8.30 -9.67
CA ALA A 84 -0.49 -7.78 -8.45
C ALA A 84 -1.17 -8.33 -7.20
N ALA A 85 -2.51 -8.39 -7.17
CA ALA A 85 -3.25 -8.97 -6.06
C ALA A 85 -2.90 -10.46 -5.86
N VAL A 86 -2.87 -11.25 -6.94
CA VAL A 86 -2.44 -12.67 -6.89
C VAL A 86 -0.99 -12.79 -6.42
N SER A 87 -0.10 -11.92 -6.89
CA SER A 87 1.31 -11.90 -6.47
C SER A 87 1.44 -11.67 -4.96
N TRP A 88 0.66 -10.79 -4.36
CA TRP A 88 0.66 -10.55 -2.91
C TRP A 88 0.17 -11.75 -2.12
N VAL A 89 -0.86 -12.46 -2.60
CA VAL A 89 -1.31 -13.72 -1.99
C VAL A 89 -0.19 -14.77 -2.07
N ALA A 90 0.46 -14.92 -3.22
CA ALA A 90 1.56 -15.85 -3.40
C ALA A 90 2.76 -15.52 -2.49
N ILE A 91 3.13 -14.23 -2.37
CA ILE A 91 4.17 -13.75 -1.45
C ILE A 91 3.82 -14.10 0.01
N THR A 92 2.58 -13.84 0.41
CA THR A 92 2.11 -14.14 1.78
C THR A 92 2.20 -15.63 2.10
N VAL A 93 1.78 -16.49 1.17
CA VAL A 93 1.89 -17.94 1.30
C VAL A 93 3.36 -18.39 1.35
N TYR A 94 4.19 -17.85 0.46
CA TYR A 94 5.63 -18.13 0.43
C TYR A 94 6.30 -17.78 1.76
N LEU A 95 6.05 -16.59 2.32
CA LEU A 95 6.61 -16.16 3.61
C LEU A 95 6.19 -17.06 4.76
N LYS A 96 4.95 -17.58 4.73
CA LYS A 96 4.45 -18.50 5.76
C LYS A 96 5.06 -19.89 5.67
N LEU A 97 5.39 -20.34 4.46
CA LEU A 97 5.95 -21.69 4.21
C LEU A 97 7.47 -21.71 4.22
N SER A 98 8.13 -20.56 4.05
CA SER A 98 9.59 -20.47 4.05
C SER A 98 10.13 -20.59 5.46
N GLU A 99 11.09 -21.48 5.64
CA GLU A 99 11.88 -21.50 6.88
C GLU A 99 12.69 -20.20 7.01
N PRO A 100 12.91 -19.73 8.25
CA PRO A 100 13.70 -18.52 8.46
C PRO A 100 15.16 -18.79 8.04
N SER A 101 15.48 -18.49 6.80
CA SER A 101 16.86 -18.42 6.35
C SER A 101 17.50 -17.13 6.85
N SER A 102 18.75 -17.20 7.26
CA SER A 102 19.57 -16.03 7.58
C SER A 102 19.38 -14.93 6.53
N VAL A 103 19.23 -13.67 6.95
CA VAL A 103 19.07 -12.50 6.07
C VAL A 103 20.14 -12.56 4.97
N ASN A 104 19.73 -13.06 3.82
CA ASN A 104 20.65 -13.22 2.70
C ASN A 104 20.68 -11.88 1.95
N THR A 105 21.76 -11.12 2.11
CA THR A 105 22.00 -9.85 1.43
C THR A 105 22.35 -10.01 -0.04
N SER A 106 22.33 -11.25 -0.56
CA SER A 106 22.59 -11.54 -1.97
C SER A 106 21.46 -11.02 -2.86
N PHE A 107 21.82 -10.74 -4.12
CA PHE A 107 20.87 -10.34 -5.15
C PHE A 107 19.70 -11.34 -5.28
N ASN A 108 18.48 -10.84 -5.20
CA ASN A 108 17.25 -11.63 -5.31
C ASN A 108 16.47 -11.22 -6.59
N PRO A 109 16.59 -12.00 -7.67
CA PRO A 109 15.93 -11.67 -8.93
C PRO A 109 14.39 -11.74 -8.86
N ILE A 110 13.83 -12.61 -8.01
CA ILE A 110 12.38 -12.75 -7.84
C ILE A 110 11.82 -11.48 -7.18
N LYS A 111 12.50 -10.99 -6.13
CA LYS A 111 12.15 -9.75 -5.46
C LYS A 111 12.22 -8.57 -6.45
N LEU A 112 13.25 -8.51 -7.29
CA LEU A 112 13.36 -7.47 -8.31
C LEU A 112 12.26 -7.59 -9.37
N ALA A 113 11.99 -8.80 -9.87
CA ALA A 113 10.97 -9.04 -10.89
C ALA A 113 9.56 -8.68 -10.40
N SER A 114 9.25 -8.92 -9.13
CA SER A 114 7.93 -8.59 -8.56
C SER A 114 7.61 -7.09 -8.63
N SER A 115 8.61 -6.22 -8.62
CA SER A 115 8.40 -4.77 -8.74
C SER A 115 7.78 -4.35 -10.06
N PHE A 116 8.05 -5.08 -11.17
CA PHE A 116 7.47 -4.78 -12.50
C PHE A 116 5.95 -4.98 -12.56
N ILE A 117 5.40 -5.73 -11.63
CA ILE A 117 3.96 -5.95 -11.49
C ILE A 117 3.40 -5.03 -10.40
N ILE A 118 4.03 -5.03 -9.21
CA ILE A 118 3.47 -4.40 -8.02
C ILE A 118 3.49 -2.87 -8.11
N LEU A 119 4.62 -2.26 -8.51
CA LEU A 119 4.73 -0.79 -8.54
C LEU A 119 3.83 -0.15 -9.60
N PRO A 120 3.83 -0.62 -10.88
CA PRO A 120 2.90 -0.10 -11.87
C PRO A 120 1.43 -0.33 -11.49
N ALA A 121 1.09 -1.52 -11.00
CA ALA A 121 -0.29 -1.81 -10.60
C ALA A 121 -0.79 -0.89 -9.48
N ALA A 122 0.04 -0.63 -8.46
CA ALA A 122 -0.30 0.28 -7.38
C ALA A 122 -0.51 1.71 -7.89
N ALA A 123 0.39 2.20 -8.76
CA ALA A 123 0.32 3.54 -9.32
C ALA A 123 -0.93 3.75 -10.19
N LEU A 124 -1.22 2.77 -11.05
CA LEU A 124 -2.37 2.82 -11.96
C LEU A 124 -3.69 2.66 -11.19
N ALA A 125 -3.75 1.78 -10.19
CA ALA A 125 -4.90 1.68 -9.31
C ALA A 125 -5.18 3.00 -8.56
N MET A 126 -4.16 3.69 -8.06
CA MET A 126 -4.32 5.00 -7.42
C MET A 126 -4.84 6.05 -8.42
N HIS A 127 -4.33 6.05 -9.65
CA HIS A 127 -4.80 6.93 -10.72
C HIS A 127 -6.27 6.68 -11.04
N ASP A 128 -6.65 5.42 -11.25
CA ASP A 128 -8.00 5.04 -11.62
C ASP A 128 -9.01 5.37 -10.52
N ILE A 129 -8.68 5.04 -9.26
CA ILE A 129 -9.53 5.39 -8.12
C ILE A 129 -9.70 6.91 -8.02
N HIS A 130 -8.61 7.67 -8.14
CA HIS A 130 -8.66 9.13 -8.06
C HIS A 130 -9.50 9.74 -9.19
N GLY A 131 -9.45 9.17 -10.41
CA GLY A 131 -10.22 9.59 -11.57
C GLY A 131 -11.69 9.14 -11.60
N MET A 132 -12.10 8.28 -10.66
CA MET A 132 -13.49 7.81 -10.60
C MET A 132 -14.46 8.95 -10.32
N SER A 133 -15.28 9.29 -11.32
CA SER A 133 -16.47 10.09 -11.15
C SER A 133 -17.69 9.18 -10.99
N LEU A 134 -17.97 8.74 -9.77
CA LEU A 134 -19.19 7.99 -9.52
C LEU A 134 -20.38 8.96 -9.54
N LEU A 135 -21.44 8.58 -10.26
CA LEU A 135 -22.66 9.37 -10.52
C LEU A 135 -23.54 9.55 -9.26
N SER A 136 -23.00 9.80 -8.09
CA SER A 136 -23.81 10.10 -6.92
C SER A 136 -23.15 11.13 -6.02
N SER A 137 -23.92 12.10 -5.70
CA SER A 137 -23.71 13.27 -4.89
C SER A 137 -23.44 12.92 -3.42
N GLY A 138 -22.19 12.66 -3.10
CA GLY A 138 -21.73 12.81 -1.72
C GLY A 138 -21.44 14.29 -1.41
N PRO A 139 -21.35 14.69 -0.13
CA PRO A 139 -21.23 16.10 0.29
C PRO A 139 -20.00 16.86 -0.21
N GLY A 140 -19.06 16.23 -0.92
CA GLY A 140 -17.76 16.81 -1.27
C GLY A 140 -17.37 16.84 -2.75
N GLY A 141 -18.15 16.29 -3.66
CA GLY A 141 -17.98 16.50 -5.11
C GLY A 141 -16.91 15.67 -5.85
N SER A 142 -15.98 14.97 -5.19
CA SER A 142 -14.99 14.09 -5.84
C SER A 142 -14.91 12.74 -5.15
N GLN A 143 -15.81 11.84 -5.46
CA GLN A 143 -15.87 10.52 -4.83
C GLN A 143 -14.60 9.68 -5.00
N GLY A 144 -13.86 9.85 -6.11
CA GLY A 144 -12.59 9.16 -6.32
C GLY A 144 -11.53 9.54 -5.29
N ALA A 145 -11.40 10.83 -4.96
CA ALA A 145 -10.49 11.31 -3.92
C ALA A 145 -10.84 10.75 -2.52
N ASP A 146 -12.14 10.72 -2.18
CA ASP A 146 -12.61 10.16 -0.91
C ASP A 146 -12.29 8.66 -0.80
N TRP A 147 -12.54 7.88 -1.86
CA TRP A 147 -12.21 6.46 -1.91
C TRP A 147 -10.70 6.21 -1.83
N LEU A 148 -9.90 7.03 -2.53
CA LEU A 148 -8.46 6.93 -2.47
C LEU A 148 -7.93 7.27 -1.08
N PHE A 149 -8.45 8.34 -0.46
CA PHE A 149 -8.09 8.70 0.90
C PHE A 149 -8.46 7.60 1.90
N TYR A 150 -9.66 7.01 1.76
CA TYR A 150 -10.06 5.85 2.55
C TYR A 150 -9.08 4.69 2.39
N ALA A 151 -8.72 4.31 1.16
CA ALA A 151 -7.83 3.19 0.90
C ALA A 151 -6.42 3.40 1.49
N LEU A 152 -5.86 4.61 1.37
CA LEU A 152 -4.53 4.93 1.92
C LEU A 152 -4.56 5.04 3.45
N SER A 153 -5.58 5.69 4.01
CA SER A 153 -5.70 5.85 5.47
C SER A 153 -6.04 4.55 6.19
N LEU A 154 -6.64 3.56 5.49
CA LEU A 154 -6.89 2.24 6.03
C LEU A 154 -5.59 1.58 6.52
N VAL A 155 -4.49 1.71 5.76
CA VAL A 155 -3.18 1.17 6.15
C VAL A 155 -2.65 1.89 7.38
N TRP A 156 -2.77 3.23 7.44
CA TRP A 156 -2.36 3.99 8.64
C TRP A 156 -3.14 3.60 9.88
N VAL A 157 -4.45 3.38 9.74
CA VAL A 157 -5.31 2.92 10.85
C VAL A 157 -4.92 1.50 11.29
N ALA A 158 -4.59 0.60 10.35
CA ALA A 158 -4.08 -0.72 10.65
C ALA A 158 -2.80 -0.67 11.50
N ASP A 159 -1.82 0.16 11.08
CA ASP A 159 -0.54 0.30 11.77
C ASP A 159 -0.70 0.91 13.17
N ILE A 160 -1.54 1.94 13.29
CA ILE A 160 -1.83 2.58 14.58
C ILE A 160 -2.51 1.58 15.53
N GLY A 161 -3.54 0.87 15.06
CA GLY A 161 -4.24 -0.15 15.83
C GLY A 161 -3.33 -1.29 16.27
N ALA A 162 -2.49 -1.77 15.34
CA ALA A 162 -1.51 -2.81 15.60
C ALA A 162 -0.43 -2.36 16.61
N TYR A 163 0.07 -1.13 16.49
CA TYR A 163 1.06 -0.59 17.41
C TYR A 163 0.52 -0.47 18.84
N PHE A 164 -0.64 0.16 19.05
CA PHE A 164 -1.20 0.36 20.38
C PHE A 164 -1.59 -0.96 21.03
N SER A 165 -2.24 -1.88 20.28
CA SER A 165 -2.62 -3.18 20.78
C SER A 165 -1.38 -4.05 21.08
N GLY A 166 -0.42 -4.11 20.18
CA GLY A 166 0.81 -4.86 20.38
C GLY A 166 1.66 -4.37 21.54
N LYS A 167 1.71 -3.03 21.75
CA LYS A 167 2.44 -2.43 22.86
C LYS A 167 1.79 -2.72 24.22
N ASN A 168 0.46 -2.67 24.32
CA ASN A 168 -0.23 -2.80 25.59
C ASN A 168 -0.57 -4.25 25.95
N PHE A 169 -0.85 -5.09 24.95
CA PHE A 169 -1.36 -6.45 25.15
C PHE A 169 -0.48 -7.54 24.54
N GLY A 170 0.56 -7.17 23.77
CA GLY A 170 1.39 -8.11 23.01
C GLY A 170 2.14 -9.12 23.90
N LYS A 171 1.75 -10.39 23.79
CA LYS A 171 2.37 -11.52 24.47
C LYS A 171 2.94 -12.54 23.50
N HIS A 172 2.23 -12.79 22.39
CA HIS A 172 2.58 -13.81 21.42
C HIS A 172 3.21 -13.18 20.17
N LYS A 173 4.41 -13.60 19.81
CA LYS A 173 5.11 -13.09 18.63
C LYS A 173 4.45 -13.63 17.35
N LEU A 174 4.27 -12.77 16.35
CA LEU A 174 3.71 -13.13 15.05
C LEU A 174 4.73 -13.81 14.15
N ALA A 175 5.94 -13.25 14.07
CA ALA A 175 7.03 -13.74 13.25
C ALA A 175 8.38 -13.52 13.98
N PRO A 176 8.73 -14.35 15.00
CA PRO A 176 9.88 -14.11 15.87
C PRO A 176 11.21 -13.94 15.12
N HIS A 177 11.39 -14.67 14.02
CA HIS A 177 12.64 -14.73 13.26
C HIS A 177 12.77 -13.61 12.22
N ILE A 178 11.66 -13.04 11.75
CA ILE A 178 11.64 -12.00 10.69
C ILE A 178 11.46 -10.62 11.35
N SER A 179 10.47 -10.49 12.24
CA SER A 179 10.16 -9.24 12.92
C SER A 179 9.78 -9.48 14.39
N PRO A 180 10.74 -9.45 15.30
CA PRO A 180 10.53 -9.75 16.72
C PRO A 180 9.63 -8.72 17.43
N GLY A 181 9.37 -7.56 16.80
CA GLY A 181 8.47 -6.55 17.32
C GLY A 181 6.98 -6.83 17.10
N LYS A 182 6.63 -7.61 16.07
CA LYS A 182 5.23 -7.88 15.71
C LYS A 182 4.62 -8.96 16.59
N THR A 183 3.34 -8.72 17.00
CA THR A 183 2.59 -9.62 17.89
C THR A 183 1.23 -9.99 17.29
N ILE A 184 0.68 -11.13 17.69
CA ILE A 184 -0.67 -11.59 17.28
C ILE A 184 -1.74 -10.64 17.81
N GLU A 185 -1.58 -10.13 19.03
CA GLU A 185 -2.49 -9.16 19.64
C GLU A 185 -2.42 -7.82 18.91
N GLY A 186 -1.25 -7.45 18.40
CA GLY A 186 -1.08 -6.30 17.51
C GLY A 186 -1.88 -6.49 16.22
N LEU A 187 -1.74 -7.63 15.54
CA LEU A 187 -2.52 -7.94 14.36
C LEU A 187 -4.02 -7.86 14.61
N ALA A 188 -4.50 -8.46 15.71
CA ALA A 188 -5.91 -8.39 16.09
C ALA A 188 -6.38 -6.94 16.31
N GLY A 189 -5.55 -6.11 16.97
CA GLY A 189 -5.84 -4.68 17.14
C GLY A 189 -5.91 -3.90 15.83
N GLY A 190 -5.02 -4.20 14.87
CA GLY A 190 -5.09 -3.65 13.53
C GLY A 190 -6.40 -4.01 12.81
N VAL A 191 -6.78 -5.28 12.84
CA VAL A 191 -8.04 -5.77 12.24
C VAL A 191 -9.27 -5.11 12.89
N ILE A 192 -9.30 -4.98 14.21
CA ILE A 192 -10.41 -4.30 14.89
C ILE A 192 -10.46 -2.82 14.50
N ALA A 193 -9.34 -2.12 14.54
CA ALA A 193 -9.27 -0.70 14.20
C ALA A 193 -9.72 -0.43 12.75
N THR A 194 -9.24 -1.24 11.80
CA THR A 194 -9.65 -1.11 10.39
C THR A 194 -11.12 -1.46 10.17
N SER A 195 -11.65 -2.45 10.86
CA SER A 195 -13.08 -2.79 10.78
C SER A 195 -13.97 -1.64 11.29
N LEU A 196 -13.63 -1.04 12.43
CA LEU A 196 -14.34 0.12 12.96
C LEU A 196 -14.24 1.34 12.03
N TYR A 197 -13.04 1.60 11.50
CA TYR A 197 -12.83 2.68 10.52
C TYR A 197 -13.66 2.45 9.26
N THR A 198 -13.70 1.22 8.75
CA THR A 198 -14.50 0.85 7.57
C THR A 198 -16.00 1.01 7.82
N LEU A 199 -16.50 0.68 9.01
CA LEU A 199 -17.90 0.93 9.36
C LEU A 199 -18.24 2.43 9.36
N ALA A 200 -17.32 3.27 9.88
CA ALA A 200 -17.48 4.72 9.82
C ALA A 200 -17.45 5.25 8.37
N ALA A 201 -16.53 4.73 7.54
CA ALA A 201 -16.46 5.06 6.13
C ALA A 201 -17.71 4.60 5.35
N ALA A 202 -18.22 3.40 5.62
CA ALA A 202 -19.45 2.89 5.01
C ALA A 202 -20.68 3.76 5.36
N TYR A 203 -20.73 4.27 6.57
CA TYR A 203 -21.76 5.25 6.98
C TYR A 203 -21.60 6.57 6.22
N TYR A 204 -20.35 7.08 6.10
CA TYR A 204 -20.05 8.30 5.33
C TYR A 204 -20.42 8.18 3.85
N PHE A 205 -20.13 7.01 3.24
CA PHE A 205 -20.45 6.72 1.84
C PHE A 205 -21.89 6.26 1.62
N GLU A 206 -22.72 6.24 2.65
CA GLU A 206 -24.12 5.80 2.60
C GLU A 206 -24.30 4.41 1.96
N LEU A 207 -23.41 3.48 2.29
CA LEU A 207 -23.43 2.14 1.71
C LEU A 207 -24.55 1.27 2.28
N ALA A 208 -25.21 0.52 1.40
CA ALA A 208 -26.13 -0.53 1.81
C ALA A 208 -25.40 -1.61 2.64
N MET A 209 -26.11 -2.31 3.53
CA MET A 209 -25.56 -3.30 4.46
C MET A 209 -24.70 -4.37 3.76
N GLU A 210 -25.14 -4.89 2.61
CA GLU A 210 -24.39 -5.89 1.84
C GLU A 210 -23.02 -5.37 1.38
N LYS A 211 -22.98 -4.14 0.87
CA LYS A 211 -21.72 -3.48 0.46
C LYS A 211 -20.84 -3.17 1.66
N THR A 212 -21.43 -2.78 2.78
CA THR A 212 -20.71 -2.55 4.04
C THR A 212 -20.01 -3.82 4.52
N LEU A 213 -20.71 -4.96 4.55
CA LEU A 213 -20.12 -6.24 4.94
C LEU A 213 -18.97 -6.66 4.00
N LEU A 214 -19.16 -6.49 2.69
CA LEU A 214 -18.11 -6.75 1.71
C LEU A 214 -16.89 -5.85 1.94
N LEU A 215 -17.10 -4.55 2.17
CA LEU A 215 -16.01 -3.59 2.40
C LEU A 215 -15.25 -3.92 3.69
N VAL A 216 -15.93 -4.32 4.77
CA VAL A 216 -15.28 -4.79 6.01
C VAL A 216 -14.45 -6.05 5.75
N LEU A 217 -14.97 -7.02 5.01
CA LEU A 217 -14.22 -8.22 4.65
C LEU A 217 -12.95 -7.85 3.85
N LEU A 218 -13.07 -6.98 2.86
CA LEU A 218 -11.94 -6.51 2.07
C LEU A 218 -10.93 -5.75 2.93
N SER A 219 -11.37 -4.91 3.86
CA SER A 219 -10.46 -4.18 4.77
C SER A 219 -9.65 -5.12 5.67
N VAL A 220 -10.26 -6.21 6.14
CA VAL A 220 -9.57 -7.25 6.89
C VAL A 220 -8.51 -7.94 6.02
N ILE A 221 -8.86 -8.32 4.79
CA ILE A 221 -7.92 -8.94 3.84
C ILE A 221 -6.75 -8.00 3.54
N VAL A 222 -7.01 -6.72 3.28
CA VAL A 222 -5.97 -5.70 3.04
C VAL A 222 -5.06 -5.56 4.25
N THR A 223 -5.62 -5.53 5.46
CA THR A 223 -4.83 -5.46 6.72
C THR A 223 -3.90 -6.67 6.86
N LEU A 224 -4.38 -7.87 6.57
CA LEU A 224 -3.56 -9.10 6.62
C LEU A 224 -2.44 -9.09 5.57
N ILE A 225 -2.73 -8.63 4.35
CA ILE A 225 -1.74 -8.50 3.28
C ILE A 225 -0.72 -7.41 3.62
N SER A 226 -1.13 -6.28 4.18
CA SER A 226 -0.24 -5.20 4.60
C SER A 226 0.81 -5.68 5.61
N VAL A 227 0.39 -6.46 6.61
CA VAL A 227 1.31 -7.07 7.58
C VAL A 227 2.30 -8.01 6.90
N SER A 228 1.86 -8.76 5.88
CA SER A 228 2.73 -9.65 5.10
C SER A 228 3.72 -8.85 4.24
N GLY A 229 3.31 -7.70 3.70
CA GLY A 229 4.19 -6.79 2.98
C GLY A 229 5.35 -6.30 3.85
N ASP A 230 5.08 -5.92 5.08
CA ASP A 230 6.10 -5.50 6.05
C ASP A 230 7.06 -6.64 6.47
N LEU A 231 6.65 -7.89 6.30
CA LEU A 231 7.52 -9.06 6.57
C LEU A 231 8.35 -9.47 5.34
N PHE A 232 7.96 -9.02 4.15
CA PHE A 232 8.64 -9.35 2.89
C PHE A 232 9.94 -8.54 2.69
N PHE A 233 10.03 -7.35 3.27
CA PHE A 233 11.17 -6.44 3.18
C PHE A 233 12.03 -6.44 4.43
#